data_ca6610b0dc18df5995f646ff5346c923
#
_entry.id   ca6610b0dc18df5995f646ff5346c923
#
_cell.length_a   1.000
_cell.length_b   1.000
_cell.length_c   1.000
_cell.angle_alpha   90.00
_cell.angle_beta   90.00
_cell.angle_gamma   90.00
#
_symmetry.space_group_name_H-M   'P 1'
#
loop_
_entity.id
_entity.type
_entity.pdbx_description
1 polymer ?
#
loop_
_entity_poly.entity_id
_entity_poly.type
_entity_poly.pdbx_seq_one_letter_code
_entity_poly.pdbx_strand_id
1 'polypeptide(L)'
;MGKTAEKKEELIPKGFLYALGFLVIASLVIVFYSVLTDRPMAGLPVKSELEQELELELVKMDDGSVSLFDESKKNILNSRDGNSGFISVILTGLEYNRNKTGSSLKSNYVVGLYKYKSGRITIEDIDTDWSMNVTSFGSKNAQIFVSMFKKNEGEK
;
A
#
# COMPACT_ATOMS: atom_id res chain seq x y z
N MET A 1 41.23 -0.15 61.62
CA MET A 1 40.03 -0.70 60.91
C MET A 1 39.75 0.23 59.74
N GLY A 2 40.30 -0.07 58.57
CA GLY A 2 40.07 0.72 57.36
C GLY A 2 38.80 0.21 56.64
N LYS A 3 37.84 1.13 56.46
CA LYS A 3 36.67 0.86 55.62
C LYS A 3 37.13 1.02 54.15
N THR A 4 37.30 -0.08 53.46
CA THR A 4 37.42 -0.14 52.01
C THR A 4 36.07 0.26 51.42
N ALA A 5 35.97 1.45 50.84
CA ALA A 5 34.82 1.86 50.07
C ALA A 5 34.75 1.00 48.80
N GLU A 6 33.80 0.08 48.71
CA GLU A 6 33.47 -0.61 47.51
C GLU A 6 33.12 0.39 46.41
N LYS A 7 34.01 0.53 45.45
CA LYS A 7 33.77 1.29 44.22
C LYS A 7 32.69 0.54 43.44
N LYS A 8 31.43 0.96 43.52
CA LYS A 8 30.36 0.48 42.66
C LYS A 8 30.81 0.70 41.21
N GLU A 9 31.16 -0.36 40.52
CA GLU A 9 31.38 -0.31 39.08
C GLU A 9 30.07 0.11 38.40
N GLU A 10 30.05 1.32 37.85
CA GLU A 10 28.94 1.76 37.00
C GLU A 10 28.94 0.90 35.75
N LEU A 11 28.01 -0.05 35.65
CA LEU A 11 27.83 -0.99 34.55
C LEU A 11 27.60 -0.28 33.21
N ILE A 12 27.17 0.95 33.22
CA ILE A 12 26.89 1.76 32.02
C ILE A 12 27.65 3.08 32.13
N PRO A 13 28.57 3.38 31.19
CA PRO A 13 29.28 4.66 31.15
C PRO A 13 28.30 5.84 31.04
N LYS A 14 28.48 6.88 31.83
CA LYS A 14 27.62 8.09 31.82
C LYS A 14 27.52 8.73 30.42
N GLY A 15 28.62 8.72 29.67
CA GLY A 15 28.63 9.21 28.29
C GLY A 15 27.64 8.48 27.37
N PHE A 16 27.47 7.17 27.57
CA PHE A 16 26.51 6.38 26.82
C PHE A 16 25.05 6.77 27.13
N LEU A 17 24.75 7.03 28.42
CA LEU A 17 23.43 7.51 28.82
C LEU A 17 23.10 8.87 28.21
N TYR A 18 24.07 9.81 28.19
CA TYR A 18 23.87 11.11 27.53
C TYR A 18 23.66 10.97 26.03
N ALA A 19 24.41 10.09 25.35
CA ALA A 19 24.26 9.84 23.93
C ALA A 19 22.87 9.25 23.61
N LEU A 20 22.39 8.32 24.45
CA LEU A 20 21.06 7.73 24.30
C LEU A 20 19.95 8.77 24.52
N GLY A 21 20.09 9.60 25.57
CA GLY A 21 19.16 10.70 25.85
C GLY A 21 19.11 11.71 24.70
N PHE A 22 20.26 12.07 24.14
CA PHE A 22 20.34 12.95 22.97
C PHE A 22 19.63 12.35 21.75
N LEU A 23 19.81 11.05 21.48
CA LEU A 23 19.16 10.37 20.35
C LEU A 23 17.64 10.38 20.49
N VAL A 24 17.12 10.13 21.70
CA VAL A 24 15.68 10.20 21.97
C VAL A 24 15.13 11.60 21.73
N ILE A 25 15.81 12.64 22.29
CA ILE A 25 15.38 14.03 22.10
C ILE A 25 15.44 14.42 20.62
N ALA A 26 16.51 14.07 19.90
CA ALA A 26 16.66 14.36 18.50
C ALA A 26 15.55 13.70 17.65
N SER A 27 15.20 12.45 17.93
CA SER A 27 14.11 11.75 17.23
C SER A 27 12.76 12.43 17.47
N LEU A 28 12.46 12.85 18.70
CA LEU A 28 11.24 13.57 19.01
C LEU A 28 11.16 14.93 18.29
N VAL A 29 12.27 15.67 18.24
CA VAL A 29 12.35 16.96 17.54
C VAL A 29 12.09 16.77 16.04
N ILE A 30 12.67 15.74 15.41
CA ILE A 30 12.47 15.45 13.99
C ILE A 30 11.00 15.10 13.70
N VAL A 31 10.39 14.25 14.53
CA VAL A 31 8.98 13.88 14.38
C VAL A 31 8.07 15.09 14.57
N PHE A 32 8.30 15.88 15.62
CA PHE A 32 7.52 17.07 15.89
C PHE A 32 7.63 18.11 14.75
N TYR A 33 8.84 18.33 14.25
CA TYR A 33 9.07 19.18 13.08
C TYR A 33 8.35 18.68 11.83
N SER A 34 8.36 17.36 11.58
CA SER A 34 7.65 16.75 10.46
C SER A 34 6.13 16.96 10.54
N VAL A 35 5.56 16.82 11.74
CA VAL A 35 4.12 17.04 11.98
C VAL A 35 3.74 18.50 11.79
N LEU A 36 4.55 19.45 12.33
CA LEU A 36 4.27 20.88 12.21
C LEU A 36 4.41 21.43 10.78
N THR A 37 5.22 20.79 9.96
CA THR A 37 5.47 21.23 8.57
C THR A 37 4.64 20.49 7.54
N ASP A 38 3.66 19.64 7.96
CA ASP A 38 2.82 18.81 7.08
C ASP A 38 3.64 18.07 6.01
N ARG A 39 4.87 17.65 6.36
CA ARG A 39 5.71 16.91 5.41
C ARG A 39 5.05 15.57 5.08
N PRO A 40 4.97 15.22 3.78
CA PRO A 40 4.47 13.90 3.41
C PRO A 40 5.30 12.83 4.10
N MET A 41 4.63 11.82 4.67
CA MET A 41 5.29 10.72 5.36
C MET A 41 6.32 10.07 4.44
N ALA A 42 7.54 9.88 4.93
CA ALA A 42 8.56 9.16 4.19
C ALA A 42 8.04 7.75 3.84
N GLY A 43 7.97 7.45 2.54
CA GLY A 43 7.42 6.18 2.05
C GLY A 43 5.99 6.27 1.49
N LEU A 44 5.23 7.34 1.76
CA LEU A 44 4.04 7.61 0.97
C LEU A 44 4.45 8.35 -0.31
N PRO A 45 4.08 7.86 -1.48
CA PRO A 45 4.40 8.54 -2.72
C PRO A 45 3.73 9.90 -2.75
N VAL A 46 4.49 10.94 -3.12
CA VAL A 46 3.96 12.28 -3.37
C VAL A 46 2.79 12.14 -4.35
N LYS A 47 1.69 12.86 -4.11
CA LYS A 47 0.57 12.96 -5.06
C LYS A 47 1.14 13.41 -6.41
N SER A 48 1.30 12.49 -7.33
CA SER A 48 1.68 12.74 -8.70
C SER A 48 0.41 12.98 -9.50
N GLU A 49 0.50 13.76 -10.59
CA GLU A 49 -0.64 13.95 -11.46
C GLU A 49 -1.13 12.63 -12.04
N LEU A 50 -2.45 12.47 -12.08
CA LEU A 50 -3.12 11.35 -12.73
C LEU A 50 -2.84 11.42 -14.24
N GLU A 51 -2.41 10.31 -14.83
CA GLU A 51 -2.13 10.18 -16.26
C GLU A 51 -3.26 9.46 -16.97
N GLN A 52 -3.72 8.35 -16.39
CA GLN A 52 -4.78 7.50 -16.95
C GLN A 52 -5.60 6.87 -15.84
N GLU A 53 -6.88 6.64 -16.13
CA GLU A 53 -7.79 5.89 -15.27
C GLU A 53 -8.60 4.88 -16.08
N LEU A 54 -8.94 3.77 -15.45
CA LEU A 54 -9.81 2.73 -15.98
C LEU A 54 -10.75 2.28 -14.88
N GLU A 55 -12.03 2.13 -15.21
CA GLU A 55 -12.99 1.49 -14.33
C GLU A 55 -13.06 -0.01 -14.67
N LEU A 56 -12.98 -0.85 -13.65
CA LEU A 56 -12.95 -2.29 -13.77
C LEU A 56 -13.94 -2.90 -12.78
N GLU A 57 -14.43 -4.09 -13.10
CA GLU A 57 -15.27 -4.86 -12.20
C GLU A 57 -14.53 -6.11 -11.73
N LEU A 58 -14.31 -6.22 -10.44
CA LEU A 58 -13.68 -7.35 -9.77
C LEU A 58 -14.76 -8.30 -9.26
N VAL A 59 -14.81 -9.51 -9.81
CA VAL A 59 -15.88 -10.48 -9.58
C VAL A 59 -15.33 -11.75 -8.97
N LYS A 60 -15.96 -12.21 -7.88
CA LYS A 60 -15.72 -13.51 -7.30
C LYS A 60 -16.61 -14.53 -7.98
N MET A 61 -15.99 -15.51 -8.64
CA MET A 61 -16.67 -16.57 -9.38
C MET A 61 -17.09 -17.71 -8.44
N ASP A 62 -18.11 -18.49 -8.84
CA ASP A 62 -18.63 -19.62 -8.05
C ASP A 62 -17.58 -20.72 -7.81
N ASP A 63 -16.61 -20.83 -8.70
CA ASP A 63 -15.47 -21.77 -8.59
C ASP A 63 -14.36 -21.30 -7.65
N GLY A 64 -14.55 -20.16 -7.00
CA GLY A 64 -13.61 -19.53 -6.08
C GLY A 64 -12.50 -18.74 -6.77
N SER A 65 -12.47 -18.68 -8.11
CA SER A 65 -11.56 -17.79 -8.83
C SER A 65 -12.04 -16.34 -8.77
N VAL A 66 -11.15 -15.42 -9.08
CA VAL A 66 -11.44 -13.99 -9.19
C VAL A 66 -11.20 -13.57 -10.62
N SER A 67 -12.15 -12.86 -11.21
CA SER A 67 -12.05 -12.32 -12.56
C SER A 67 -12.13 -10.80 -12.54
N LEU A 68 -11.44 -10.18 -13.49
CA LEU A 68 -11.45 -8.75 -13.72
C LEU A 68 -12.08 -8.49 -15.08
N PHE A 69 -13.10 -7.65 -15.11
CA PHE A 69 -13.83 -7.28 -16.32
C PHE A 69 -13.64 -5.80 -16.62
N ASP A 70 -13.66 -5.43 -17.87
CA ASP A 70 -13.73 -4.04 -18.33
C ASP A 70 -15.18 -3.51 -18.36
N GLU A 71 -15.34 -2.24 -18.70
CA GLU A 71 -16.66 -1.60 -18.85
C GLU A 71 -17.57 -2.32 -19.87
N SER A 72 -16.98 -2.99 -20.86
CA SER A 72 -17.68 -3.76 -21.88
C SER A 72 -18.10 -5.16 -21.40
N LYS A 73 -17.90 -5.47 -20.12
CA LYS A 73 -18.11 -6.80 -19.52
C LYS A 73 -17.25 -7.91 -20.13
N LYS A 74 -16.15 -7.57 -20.77
CA LYS A 74 -15.17 -8.52 -21.27
C LYS A 74 -14.23 -8.92 -20.15
N ASN A 75 -14.04 -10.24 -19.95
CA ASN A 75 -13.04 -10.74 -19.01
C ASN A 75 -11.64 -10.42 -19.51
N ILE A 76 -10.90 -9.63 -18.74
CA ILE A 76 -9.54 -9.21 -19.06
C ILE A 76 -8.52 -10.12 -18.40
N LEU A 77 -8.84 -10.64 -17.21
CA LEU A 77 -7.92 -11.37 -16.36
C LEU A 77 -8.69 -12.32 -15.43
N ASN A 78 -8.17 -13.55 -15.26
CA ASN A 78 -8.68 -14.49 -14.26
C ASN A 78 -7.53 -14.93 -13.34
N SER A 79 -7.79 -15.10 -12.05
CA SER A 79 -6.78 -15.45 -11.05
C SER A 79 -6.11 -16.80 -11.27
N ARG A 80 -6.70 -17.68 -12.07
CA ARG A 80 -6.12 -18.98 -12.46
C ARG A 80 -5.20 -18.89 -13.67
N ASP A 81 -5.18 -17.77 -14.38
CA ASP A 81 -4.37 -17.59 -15.57
C ASP A 81 -2.93 -17.23 -15.18
N GLY A 82 -1.98 -18.15 -15.36
CA GLY A 82 -0.56 -17.92 -15.24
C GLY A 82 -0.14 -17.10 -14.00
N ASN A 83 0.28 -15.87 -14.20
CA ASN A 83 0.76 -14.98 -13.11
C ASN A 83 -0.35 -14.09 -12.50
N SER A 84 -1.61 -14.34 -12.81
CA SER A 84 -2.73 -13.46 -12.46
C SER A 84 -3.28 -13.66 -11.03
N GLY A 85 -2.70 -14.58 -10.25
CA GLY A 85 -3.14 -14.86 -8.88
C GLY A 85 -3.17 -13.65 -7.95
N PHE A 86 -2.43 -12.57 -8.31
CA PHE A 86 -2.40 -11.35 -7.51
C PHE A 86 -3.76 -10.64 -7.41
N ILE A 87 -4.67 -10.81 -8.37
CA ILE A 87 -6.02 -10.24 -8.27
C ILE A 87 -6.83 -10.82 -7.11
N SER A 88 -6.56 -12.06 -6.69
CA SER A 88 -7.17 -12.64 -5.49
C SER A 88 -6.68 -11.95 -4.21
N VAL A 89 -5.42 -11.50 -4.18
CA VAL A 89 -4.86 -10.72 -3.06
C VAL A 89 -5.54 -9.35 -2.99
N ILE A 90 -5.78 -8.72 -4.14
CA ILE A 90 -6.51 -7.44 -4.24
C ILE A 90 -7.92 -7.61 -3.66
N LEU A 91 -8.68 -8.62 -4.11
CA LEU A 91 -10.02 -8.90 -3.59
C LEU A 91 -10.00 -9.14 -2.08
N THR A 92 -9.07 -9.95 -1.58
CA THR A 92 -8.95 -10.24 -0.14
C THR A 92 -8.69 -8.96 0.66
N GLY A 93 -7.82 -8.08 0.19
CA GLY A 93 -7.53 -6.80 0.84
C GLY A 93 -8.73 -5.87 0.87
N LEU A 94 -9.48 -5.80 -0.22
CA LEU A 94 -10.70 -5.02 -0.35
C LEU A 94 -11.80 -5.56 0.59
N GLU A 95 -12.08 -6.87 0.55
CA GLU A 95 -13.08 -7.51 1.43
C GLU A 95 -12.72 -7.35 2.91
N TYR A 96 -11.43 -7.47 3.26
CA TYR A 96 -10.95 -7.24 4.63
C TYR A 96 -11.23 -5.81 5.09
N ASN A 97 -10.94 -4.80 4.24
CA ASN A 97 -11.21 -3.41 4.58
C ASN A 97 -12.71 -3.15 4.75
N ARG A 98 -13.55 -3.65 3.83
CA ARG A 98 -15.00 -3.53 3.91
C ARG A 98 -15.56 -4.15 5.19
N ASN A 99 -15.10 -5.34 5.55
CA ASN A 99 -15.50 -6.00 6.79
C ASN A 99 -15.07 -5.18 8.03
N LYS A 100 -13.86 -4.62 8.02
CA LYS A 100 -13.36 -3.78 9.12
C LYS A 100 -14.13 -2.47 9.28
N THR A 101 -14.58 -1.86 8.18
CA THR A 101 -15.33 -0.59 8.18
C THR A 101 -16.84 -0.78 8.29
N GLY A 102 -17.33 -2.02 8.36
CA GLY A 102 -18.76 -2.33 8.41
C GLY A 102 -19.48 -2.16 7.08
N SER A 103 -18.74 -2.06 5.98
CA SER A 103 -19.30 -1.98 4.63
C SER A 103 -19.76 -3.37 4.16
N SER A 104 -20.81 -3.42 3.34
CA SER A 104 -21.36 -4.70 2.86
C SER A 104 -20.39 -5.41 1.91
N LEU A 105 -20.30 -6.74 2.08
CA LEU A 105 -19.63 -7.61 1.12
C LEU A 105 -20.58 -7.92 -0.05
N LYS A 106 -20.00 -7.96 -1.26
CA LYS A 106 -20.70 -8.20 -2.53
C LYS A 106 -20.02 -9.34 -3.29
N SER A 107 -20.68 -9.85 -4.33
CA SER A 107 -20.07 -10.80 -5.27
C SER A 107 -19.19 -10.10 -6.31
N ASN A 108 -19.47 -8.82 -6.56
CA ASN A 108 -18.75 -7.98 -7.50
C ASN A 108 -18.47 -6.59 -6.90
N TYR A 109 -17.34 -6.04 -7.26
CA TYR A 109 -16.88 -4.74 -6.79
C TYR A 109 -16.39 -3.91 -7.97
N VAL A 110 -16.88 -2.67 -8.07
CA VAL A 110 -16.37 -1.70 -9.02
C VAL A 110 -15.11 -1.07 -8.42
N VAL A 111 -14.02 -1.10 -9.17
CA VAL A 111 -12.71 -0.58 -8.74
C VAL A 111 -12.13 0.34 -9.80
N GLY A 112 -11.53 1.44 -9.37
CA GLY A 112 -10.77 2.33 -10.22
C GLY A 112 -9.31 1.88 -10.30
N LEU A 113 -8.76 1.80 -11.48
CA LEU A 113 -7.33 1.59 -11.71
C LEU A 113 -6.72 2.89 -12.20
N TYR A 114 -5.80 3.46 -11.42
CA TYR A 114 -5.22 4.77 -11.64
C TYR A 114 -3.72 4.67 -11.94
N LYS A 115 -3.29 5.24 -13.04
CA LYS A 115 -1.88 5.38 -13.40
C LYS A 115 -1.45 6.83 -13.26
N TYR A 116 -0.36 7.05 -12.55
CA TYR A 116 0.20 8.37 -12.29
C TYR A 116 1.46 8.63 -13.11
N LYS A 117 1.76 9.88 -13.41
CA LYS A 117 2.99 10.30 -14.12
C LYS A 117 4.28 9.82 -13.46
N SER A 118 4.26 9.54 -12.16
CA SER A 118 5.36 8.92 -11.43
C SER A 118 5.61 7.44 -11.79
N GLY A 119 4.76 6.82 -12.63
CA GLY A 119 4.77 5.40 -12.92
C GLY A 119 4.07 4.53 -11.86
N ARG A 120 3.55 5.15 -10.79
CA ARG A 120 2.76 4.45 -9.79
C ARG A 120 1.42 4.04 -10.37
N ILE A 121 0.96 2.84 -9.99
CA ILE A 121 -0.38 2.35 -10.31
C ILE A 121 -1.07 2.00 -8.99
N THR A 122 -2.26 2.54 -8.77
CA THR A 122 -3.13 2.20 -7.66
C THR A 122 -4.42 1.59 -8.15
N ILE A 123 -4.97 0.68 -7.36
CA ILE A 123 -6.33 0.19 -7.49
C ILE A 123 -7.11 0.65 -6.26
N GLU A 124 -8.31 1.16 -6.45
CA GLU A 124 -9.11 1.80 -5.41
C GLU A 124 -10.54 1.27 -5.48
N ASP A 125 -11.14 1.03 -4.33
CA ASP A 125 -12.56 0.68 -4.25
C ASP A 125 -13.39 1.96 -4.36
N ILE A 126 -14.28 2.03 -5.34
CA ILE A 126 -15.09 3.25 -5.59
C ILE A 126 -16.06 3.54 -4.43
N ASP A 127 -16.50 2.51 -3.71
CA ASP A 127 -17.48 2.65 -2.63
C ASP A 127 -16.85 2.97 -1.25
N THR A 128 -15.51 2.83 -1.11
CA THR A 128 -14.81 3.01 0.17
C THR A 128 -13.50 3.75 -0.02
N ASP A 129 -12.85 4.15 1.08
CA ASP A 129 -11.52 4.79 1.03
C ASP A 129 -10.36 3.79 0.87
N TRP A 130 -10.64 2.52 0.52
CA TRP A 130 -9.59 1.53 0.35
C TRP A 130 -8.84 1.74 -0.95
N SER A 131 -7.52 1.73 -0.85
CA SER A 131 -6.62 1.76 -1.99
C SER A 131 -5.42 0.85 -1.80
N MET A 132 -4.87 0.35 -2.89
CA MET A 132 -3.67 -0.47 -2.91
C MET A 132 -2.72 -0.02 -4.02
N ASN A 133 -1.45 0.22 -3.67
CA ASN A 133 -0.41 0.50 -4.65
C ASN A 133 0.10 -0.80 -5.27
N VAL A 134 -0.31 -1.09 -6.50
CA VAL A 134 0.02 -2.33 -7.22
C VAL A 134 1.52 -2.42 -7.54
N THR A 135 2.18 -1.29 -7.81
CA THR A 135 3.62 -1.27 -8.14
C THR A 135 4.52 -1.71 -7.00
N SER A 136 4.04 -1.66 -5.75
CA SER A 136 4.77 -2.10 -4.57
C SER A 136 4.86 -3.63 -4.43
N PHE A 137 4.07 -4.39 -5.21
CA PHE A 137 4.00 -5.86 -5.14
C PHE A 137 4.83 -6.57 -6.22
N GLY A 138 5.81 -5.88 -6.77
CA GLY A 138 6.77 -6.43 -7.72
C GLY A 138 6.44 -6.16 -9.19
N SER A 139 7.49 -6.14 -10.02
CA SER A 139 7.41 -5.74 -11.42
C SER A 139 6.50 -6.62 -12.28
N LYS A 140 6.44 -7.93 -12.01
CA LYS A 140 5.58 -8.86 -12.77
C LYS A 140 4.10 -8.53 -12.56
N ASN A 141 3.68 -8.28 -11.31
CA ASN A 141 2.30 -7.90 -11.00
C ASN A 141 1.96 -6.53 -11.59
N ALA A 142 2.87 -5.55 -11.47
CA ALA A 142 2.68 -4.22 -12.04
C ALA A 142 2.53 -4.25 -13.57
N GLN A 143 3.31 -5.08 -14.28
CA GLN A 143 3.24 -5.20 -15.75
C GLN A 143 1.88 -5.63 -16.27
N ILE A 144 1.16 -6.48 -15.53
CA ILE A 144 -0.19 -6.91 -15.90
C ILE A 144 -1.10 -5.68 -16.01
N PHE A 145 -1.08 -4.82 -15.02
CA PHE A 145 -1.90 -3.61 -14.98
C PHE A 145 -1.43 -2.53 -15.97
N VAL A 146 -0.12 -2.40 -16.20
CA VAL A 146 0.43 -1.52 -17.26
C VAL A 146 -0.09 -1.92 -18.63
N SER A 147 -0.19 -3.23 -18.91
CA SER A 147 -0.67 -3.73 -20.20
C SER A 147 -2.15 -3.41 -20.46
N MET A 148 -2.96 -3.25 -19.41
CA MET A 148 -4.37 -2.87 -19.54
C MET A 148 -4.53 -1.45 -20.07
N PHE A 149 -3.72 -0.50 -19.57
CA PHE A 149 -3.73 0.88 -20.09
C PHE A 149 -3.33 0.95 -21.58
N LYS A 150 -2.30 0.19 -21.99
CA LYS A 150 -1.86 0.16 -23.39
C LYS A 150 -2.92 -0.41 -24.34
N LYS A 151 -3.68 -1.41 -23.89
CA LYS A 151 -4.73 -2.02 -24.69
C LYS A 151 -5.89 -1.05 -24.93
N ASN A 152 -6.24 -0.26 -23.93
CA ASN A 152 -7.29 0.75 -24.03
C ASN A 152 -6.91 1.91 -24.99
N GLU A 153 -5.62 2.23 -25.12
CA GLU A 153 -5.13 3.24 -26.08
C GLU A 153 -5.21 2.77 -27.53
N GLY A 154 -5.16 1.46 -27.78
CA GLY A 154 -5.22 0.87 -29.13
C GLY A 154 -6.64 0.65 -29.65
N GLU A 155 -7.67 0.77 -28.82
CA GLU A 155 -9.09 0.59 -29.19
C GLU A 155 -9.82 1.94 -29.38
N LYS A 156 -9.14 3.09 -29.27
CA LYS A 156 -9.61 4.43 -29.63
C LYS A 156 -9.05 4.84 -30.98
#